data_1f95856580d713dab837b98d2afd14f3
#
_entry.id   1f95856580d713dab837b98d2afd14f3
#
_cell.length_a   1.000
_cell.length_b   1.000
_cell.length_c   1.000
_cell.angle_alpha   90.00
_cell.angle_beta   90.00
_cell.angle_gamma   90.00
#
_symmetry.space_group_name_H-M   'P 1'
#
loop_
_entity.id
_entity.type
_entity.pdbx_description
1 polymer ?
#
loop_
_entity_poly.entity_id
_entity_poly.type
_entity_poly.pdbx_seq_one_letter_code
_entity_poly.pdbx_strand_id
1 'polypeptide(L)'
;MLTGVDDTAKLPFWEWRTDVVSLRFVQRLPDQTRAFFMARGFGKQHAEQIAQSCIFQTVYKNISIPSAERIITYDMADWEVIHHGQSRRVKTREQWVQQWQNGKISQASLIAFEWSLLPSRQRYQAKDYNWGMISFNLPPGSTFDLLFRWAEDGKQKSARIKGIECAPDVHPDPKESLG
;
A
#
# COMPACT_ATOMS: atom_id res chain seq x y z
N MET A 1 -13.78 -11.10 -4.82
CA MET A 1 -12.76 -10.79 -3.82
C MET A 1 -12.15 -12.10 -3.36
N LEU A 2 -10.83 -12.19 -3.28
CA LEU A 2 -10.06 -13.35 -2.82
C LEU A 2 -9.20 -12.93 -1.61
N THR A 3 -9.12 -13.80 -0.62
CA THR A 3 -8.24 -13.62 0.55
C THR A 3 -7.52 -14.93 0.83
N GLY A 4 -6.36 -14.87 1.45
CA GLY A 4 -5.56 -16.05 1.78
C GLY A 4 -4.22 -15.66 2.35
N VAL A 5 -3.27 -16.58 2.26
CA VAL A 5 -1.87 -16.38 2.62
C VAL A 5 -1.03 -16.39 1.35
N ASP A 6 -0.22 -15.35 1.17
CA ASP A 6 0.69 -15.23 0.03
C ASP A 6 1.79 -16.29 0.11
N ASP A 7 2.03 -17.02 -0.99
CA ASP A 7 2.97 -18.14 -1.01
C ASP A 7 4.42 -17.73 -0.80
N THR A 8 4.78 -16.51 -1.15
CA THR A 8 6.14 -15.99 -1.01
C THR A 8 6.35 -15.27 0.32
N ALA A 9 5.48 -14.32 0.63
CA ALA A 9 5.59 -13.54 1.86
C ALA A 9 5.17 -14.30 3.10
N LYS A 10 4.34 -15.37 2.96
CA LYS A 10 3.72 -16.13 4.06
C LYS A 10 2.87 -15.24 4.98
N LEU A 11 2.30 -14.19 4.42
CA LEU A 11 1.47 -13.20 5.11
C LEU A 11 0.10 -13.09 4.44
N PRO A 12 -0.93 -12.64 5.17
CA PRO A 12 -2.26 -12.46 4.64
C PRO A 12 -2.28 -11.50 3.44
N PHE A 13 -3.17 -11.80 2.49
CA PHE A 13 -3.43 -10.93 1.35
C PHE A 13 -4.92 -10.76 1.10
N TRP A 14 -5.26 -9.65 0.43
CA TRP A 14 -6.57 -9.32 -0.12
C TRP A 14 -6.40 -8.98 -1.60
N GLU A 15 -7.21 -9.59 -2.43
CA GLU A 15 -7.23 -9.31 -3.87
C GLU A 15 -8.65 -9.03 -4.33
N TRP A 16 -8.82 -7.91 -5.00
CA TRP A 16 -10.02 -7.57 -5.70
C TRP A 16 -9.74 -7.58 -7.21
N ARG A 17 -10.65 -8.16 -7.98
CA ARG A 17 -10.44 -8.35 -9.40
C ARG A 17 -11.74 -8.26 -10.18
N THR A 18 -11.67 -7.63 -11.36
CA THR A 18 -12.65 -7.71 -12.45
C THR A 18 -12.02 -8.37 -13.68
N ASP A 19 -12.67 -8.27 -14.81
CA ASP A 19 -12.11 -8.60 -16.14
C ASP A 19 -11.05 -7.58 -16.63
N VAL A 20 -10.99 -6.39 -16.01
CA VAL A 20 -10.14 -5.27 -16.46
C VAL A 20 -9.08 -4.89 -15.44
N VAL A 21 -9.40 -4.92 -14.15
CA VAL A 21 -8.52 -4.45 -13.07
C VAL A 21 -8.24 -5.55 -12.06
N SER A 22 -7.02 -5.65 -11.61
CA SER A 22 -6.61 -6.44 -10.44
C SER A 22 -5.87 -5.55 -9.46
N LEU A 23 -6.29 -5.59 -8.19
CA LEU A 23 -5.68 -4.87 -7.08
C LEU A 23 -5.45 -5.85 -5.93
N ARG A 24 -4.18 -6.09 -5.59
CA ARG A 24 -3.77 -7.04 -4.57
C ARG A 24 -2.93 -6.36 -3.50
N PHE A 25 -3.26 -6.60 -2.26
CA PHE A 25 -2.55 -6.13 -1.07
C PHE A 25 -2.02 -7.32 -0.29
N VAL A 26 -0.72 -7.36 -0.02
CA VAL A 26 -0.08 -8.33 0.88
C VAL A 26 0.39 -7.58 2.11
N GLN A 27 0.04 -8.06 3.29
CA GLN A 27 0.53 -7.46 4.54
C GLN A 27 2.05 -7.32 4.54
N ARG A 28 2.52 -6.25 5.20
CA ARG A 28 3.94 -6.06 5.48
C ARG A 28 4.12 -5.84 6.98
N LEU A 29 4.98 -6.64 7.59
CA LEU A 29 5.24 -6.52 9.02
C LEU A 29 5.94 -5.19 9.35
N PRO A 30 5.61 -4.52 10.48
CA PRO A 30 6.30 -3.32 10.91
C PRO A 30 7.83 -3.47 10.96
N ASP A 31 8.35 -4.58 11.48
CA ASP A 31 9.79 -4.83 11.53
C ASP A 31 10.45 -4.94 10.15
N GLN A 32 9.78 -5.57 9.18
CA GLN A 32 10.24 -5.60 7.79
C GLN A 32 10.30 -4.18 7.20
N THR A 33 9.33 -3.34 7.54
CA THR A 33 9.28 -1.94 7.08
C THR A 33 10.38 -1.11 7.72
N ARG A 34 10.62 -1.25 9.03
CA ARG A 34 11.74 -0.60 9.74
C ARG A 34 13.08 -0.94 9.09
N ALA A 35 13.37 -2.24 8.97
CA ALA A 35 14.61 -2.72 8.38
C ALA A 35 14.81 -2.22 6.93
N PHE A 36 13.74 -2.26 6.13
CA PHE A 36 13.78 -1.81 4.74
C PHE A 36 14.16 -0.33 4.60
N PHE A 37 13.55 0.56 5.38
CA PHE A 37 13.82 2.00 5.27
C PHE A 37 15.10 2.41 5.98
N MET A 38 15.47 1.77 7.09
CA MET A 38 16.78 1.98 7.72
C MET A 38 17.94 1.60 6.78
N ALA A 39 17.82 0.52 6.02
CA ALA A 39 18.79 0.13 5.00
C ALA A 39 18.88 1.14 3.83
N ARG A 40 17.91 2.04 3.70
CA ARG A 40 17.86 3.13 2.70
C ARG A 40 18.20 4.50 3.26
N GLY A 41 18.83 4.53 4.44
CA GLY A 41 19.35 5.75 5.05
C GLY A 41 18.35 6.54 5.90
N PHE A 42 17.18 5.97 6.21
CA PHE A 42 16.25 6.58 7.17
C PHE A 42 16.73 6.36 8.61
N GLY A 43 16.66 7.41 9.41
CA GLY A 43 16.87 7.29 10.86
C GLY A 43 15.71 6.50 11.51
N LYS A 44 15.98 5.93 12.70
CA LYS A 44 15.01 5.11 13.45
C LYS A 44 13.63 5.76 13.59
N GLN A 45 13.60 7.06 13.91
CA GLN A 45 12.34 7.80 14.11
C GLN A 45 11.48 7.83 12.84
N HIS A 46 12.06 8.09 11.67
CA HIS A 46 11.32 8.13 10.41
C HIS A 46 10.91 6.72 9.95
N ALA A 47 11.81 5.74 10.11
CA ALA A 47 11.48 4.35 9.83
C ALA A 47 10.32 3.83 10.70
N GLU A 48 10.29 4.23 11.98
CA GLU A 48 9.19 3.95 12.91
C GLU A 48 7.88 4.60 12.47
N GLN A 49 7.89 5.86 12.07
CA GLN A 49 6.70 6.55 11.55
C GLN A 49 6.06 5.80 10.37
N ILE A 50 6.90 5.32 9.45
CA ILE A 50 6.42 4.54 8.30
C ILE A 50 5.86 3.19 8.76
N ALA A 51 6.60 2.47 9.61
CA ALA A 51 6.22 1.14 10.11
C ALA A 51 4.88 1.14 10.85
N GLN A 52 4.59 2.23 11.60
CA GLN A 52 3.34 2.41 12.35
C GLN A 52 2.15 2.85 11.48
N SER A 53 2.28 2.89 10.16
CA SER A 53 1.29 3.47 9.26
C SER A 53 0.51 2.45 8.44
N CYS A 54 0.44 1.19 8.87
CA CYS A 54 -0.29 0.13 8.17
C CYS A 54 0.16 0.00 6.71
N ILE A 55 1.31 -0.63 6.50
CA ILE A 55 1.94 -0.76 5.19
C ILE A 55 1.58 -2.09 4.53
N PHE A 56 1.25 -2.03 3.25
CA PHE A 56 1.05 -3.21 2.40
C PHE A 56 1.95 -3.16 1.17
N GLN A 57 2.45 -4.32 0.77
CA GLN A 57 2.99 -4.48 -0.57
C GLN A 57 1.81 -4.64 -1.53
N THR A 58 1.73 -3.79 -2.51
CA THR A 58 0.57 -3.68 -3.39
C THR A 58 0.97 -3.88 -4.84
N VAL A 59 0.10 -4.55 -5.59
CA VAL A 59 0.20 -4.65 -7.06
C VAL A 59 -1.12 -4.19 -7.65
N TYR A 60 -1.05 -3.19 -8.52
CA TYR A 60 -2.18 -2.71 -9.32
C TYR A 60 -1.91 -3.00 -10.80
N LYS A 61 -2.85 -3.68 -11.44
CA LYS A 61 -2.70 -4.11 -12.85
C LYS A 61 -3.93 -3.74 -13.67
N ASN A 62 -3.69 -3.29 -14.89
CA ASN A 62 -4.66 -3.36 -15.95
C ASN A 62 -4.55 -4.73 -16.64
N ILE A 63 -5.53 -5.59 -16.44
CA ILE A 63 -5.55 -6.96 -16.99
C ILE A 63 -6.38 -7.11 -18.24
N SER A 64 -6.87 -6.01 -18.85
CA SER A 64 -7.51 -6.05 -20.14
C SER A 64 -6.58 -6.62 -21.21
N ILE A 65 -7.16 -7.22 -22.23
CA ILE A 65 -6.41 -7.76 -23.36
C ILE A 65 -6.25 -6.69 -24.45
N PRO A 66 -5.14 -6.67 -25.20
CA PRO A 66 -4.90 -5.65 -26.24
C PRO A 66 -6.01 -5.55 -27.29
N SER A 67 -6.68 -6.68 -27.63
CA SER A 67 -7.79 -6.70 -28.60
C SER A 67 -9.09 -6.07 -28.06
N ALA A 68 -9.20 -5.88 -26.74
CA ALA A 68 -10.31 -5.21 -26.05
C ALA A 68 -9.74 -4.31 -24.94
N GLU A 69 -8.81 -3.46 -25.33
CA GLU A 69 -8.11 -2.57 -24.41
C GLU A 69 -9.07 -1.62 -23.70
N ARG A 70 -8.84 -1.43 -22.41
CA ARG A 70 -9.45 -0.42 -21.57
C ARG A 70 -8.36 0.42 -20.95
N ILE A 71 -8.48 1.72 -21.03
CA ILE A 71 -7.55 2.63 -20.34
C ILE A 71 -8.02 2.79 -18.90
N ILE A 72 -7.14 2.47 -17.97
CA ILE A 72 -7.40 2.61 -16.53
C ILE A 72 -6.67 3.82 -15.99
N THR A 73 -7.37 4.65 -15.23
CA THR A 73 -6.77 5.74 -14.45
C THR A 73 -7.24 5.68 -13.01
N TYR A 74 -6.36 6.06 -12.09
CA TYR A 74 -6.73 6.26 -10.69
C TYR A 74 -5.96 7.44 -10.07
N ASP A 75 -6.54 7.99 -9.01
CA ASP A 75 -5.91 8.91 -8.08
C ASP A 75 -6.21 8.43 -6.66
N MET A 76 -5.19 8.11 -5.88
CA MET A 76 -5.36 7.65 -4.49
C MET A 76 -5.98 8.74 -3.59
N ALA A 77 -5.94 10.01 -3.98
CA ALA A 77 -6.61 11.07 -3.25
C ALA A 77 -8.13 10.87 -3.20
N ASP A 78 -8.69 10.09 -4.14
CA ASP A 78 -10.12 9.75 -4.20
C ASP A 78 -10.46 8.48 -3.40
N TRP A 79 -9.46 7.77 -2.87
CA TRP A 79 -9.67 6.54 -2.11
C TRP A 79 -9.97 6.85 -0.64
N GLU A 80 -10.84 6.04 -0.03
CA GLU A 80 -11.25 6.22 1.35
C GLU A 80 -10.97 4.97 2.18
N VAL A 81 -10.33 5.18 3.32
CA VAL A 81 -10.09 4.18 4.36
C VAL A 81 -11.18 4.34 5.40
N ILE A 82 -12.03 3.32 5.56
CA ILE A 82 -13.16 3.34 6.49
C ILE A 82 -12.80 2.49 7.71
N HIS A 83 -12.57 3.15 8.83
CA HIS A 83 -12.17 2.54 10.09
C HIS A 83 -13.06 3.05 11.23
N HIS A 84 -13.68 2.14 11.99
CA HIS A 84 -14.64 2.48 13.04
C HIS A 84 -15.74 3.46 12.58
N GLY A 85 -16.25 3.27 11.36
CA GLY A 85 -17.29 4.13 10.78
C GLY A 85 -16.80 5.51 10.34
N GLN A 86 -15.53 5.84 10.52
CA GLN A 86 -14.93 7.09 10.08
C GLN A 86 -14.19 6.91 8.77
N SER A 87 -14.39 7.83 7.83
CA SER A 87 -13.65 7.89 6.57
C SER A 87 -12.38 8.72 6.72
N ARG A 88 -11.27 8.18 6.22
CA ARG A 88 -9.95 8.84 6.16
C ARG A 88 -9.37 8.69 4.76
N ARG A 89 -8.36 9.46 4.45
CA ARG A 89 -7.63 9.33 3.18
C ARG A 89 -6.43 8.41 3.32
N VAL A 90 -6.08 7.75 2.23
CA VAL A 90 -4.78 7.08 2.08
C VAL A 90 -3.68 8.13 2.20
N LYS A 91 -2.60 7.83 2.90
CA LYS A 91 -1.46 8.73 2.99
C LYS A 91 -0.52 8.51 1.81
N THR A 92 -0.53 9.44 0.88
CA THR A 92 0.26 9.36 -0.35
C THR A 92 1.75 9.62 -0.09
N ARG A 93 2.62 9.18 -1.02
CA ARG A 93 4.06 9.45 -0.93
C ARG A 93 4.36 10.95 -0.91
N GLU A 94 3.61 11.76 -1.63
CA GLU A 94 3.76 13.22 -1.66
C GLU A 94 3.47 13.83 -0.27
N GLN A 95 2.46 13.34 0.43
CA GLN A 95 2.13 13.79 1.78
C GLN A 95 3.21 13.39 2.79
N TRP A 96 3.83 12.21 2.64
CA TRP A 96 4.97 11.81 3.44
C TRP A 96 6.16 12.73 3.22
N VAL A 97 6.54 12.97 1.97
CA VAL A 97 7.66 13.85 1.62
C VAL A 97 7.40 15.27 2.12
N GLN A 98 6.18 15.79 1.97
CA GLN A 98 5.80 17.10 2.49
C GLN A 98 5.94 17.17 4.03
N GLN A 99 5.54 16.13 4.74
CA GLN A 99 5.70 16.05 6.20
C GLN A 99 7.17 16.15 6.63
N TRP A 100 8.08 15.66 5.81
CA TRP A 100 9.52 15.61 6.11
C TRP A 100 10.33 16.75 5.50
N GLN A 101 9.72 17.71 4.83
CA GLN A 101 10.44 18.83 4.17
C GLN A 101 11.40 19.60 5.10
N ASN A 102 11.07 19.69 6.38
CA ASN A 102 11.92 20.29 7.40
C ASN A 102 12.76 19.26 8.17
N GLY A 103 12.73 18.00 7.74
CA GLY A 103 13.43 16.88 8.37
C GLY A 103 14.86 16.73 7.83
N LYS A 104 15.72 16.08 8.61
CA LYS A 104 17.11 15.77 8.24
C LYS A 104 17.18 14.47 7.44
N ILE A 105 16.37 14.34 6.37
CA ILE A 105 16.39 13.16 5.50
C ILE A 105 17.15 13.54 4.22
N SER A 106 18.10 12.70 3.82
CA SER A 106 18.88 12.94 2.61
C SER A 106 18.00 12.85 1.37
N GLN A 107 18.36 13.57 0.32
CA GLN A 107 17.67 13.52 -0.97
C GLN A 107 17.66 12.10 -1.55
N ALA A 108 18.76 11.36 -1.38
CA ALA A 108 18.86 9.97 -1.84
C ALA A 108 17.84 9.06 -1.11
N SER A 109 17.66 9.25 0.20
CA SER A 109 16.66 8.50 0.98
C SER A 109 15.23 8.83 0.55
N LEU A 110 14.92 10.11 0.29
CA LEU A 110 13.61 10.53 -0.20
C LEU A 110 13.31 9.93 -1.57
N ILE A 111 14.26 9.92 -2.50
CA ILE A 111 14.11 9.28 -3.80
C ILE A 111 13.85 7.78 -3.63
N ALA A 112 14.64 7.10 -2.79
CA ALA A 112 14.44 5.68 -2.51
C ALA A 112 13.06 5.39 -1.90
N PHE A 113 12.54 6.27 -1.05
CA PHE A 113 11.19 6.19 -0.50
C PHE A 113 10.13 6.30 -1.60
N GLU A 114 10.18 7.34 -2.41
CA GLU A 114 9.22 7.56 -3.50
C GLU A 114 9.15 6.38 -4.48
N TRP A 115 10.31 5.80 -4.82
CA TRP A 115 10.39 4.63 -5.69
C TRP A 115 9.88 3.34 -5.04
N SER A 116 9.84 3.29 -3.71
CA SER A 116 9.35 2.12 -2.96
C SER A 116 7.83 2.09 -2.83
N LEU A 117 7.15 3.22 -3.01
CA LEU A 117 5.71 3.33 -2.90
C LEU A 117 5.02 3.21 -4.26
N LEU A 118 3.80 2.69 -4.23
CA LEU A 118 2.93 2.69 -5.40
C LEU A 118 2.67 4.15 -5.84
N PRO A 119 2.72 4.46 -7.16
CA PRO A 119 2.37 5.79 -7.64
C PRO A 119 1.00 6.22 -7.15
N SER A 120 0.87 7.44 -6.64
CA SER A 120 -0.40 7.98 -6.13
C SER A 120 -1.41 8.25 -7.23
N ARG A 121 -0.94 8.47 -8.47
CA ARG A 121 -1.73 8.61 -9.69
C ARG A 121 -1.11 7.78 -10.79
N GLN A 122 -1.96 7.17 -11.63
CA GLN A 122 -1.44 6.42 -12.77
C GLN A 122 -2.48 6.32 -13.88
N ARG A 123 -1.96 6.11 -15.10
CA ARG A 123 -2.71 5.75 -16.29
C ARG A 123 -2.09 4.50 -16.90
N TYR A 124 -2.89 3.44 -17.03
CA TYR A 124 -2.46 2.15 -17.56
C TYR A 124 -3.12 1.83 -18.89
N GLN A 125 -2.33 1.40 -19.84
CA GLN A 125 -2.75 0.66 -21.03
C GLN A 125 -2.93 -0.83 -20.68
N ALA A 126 -3.46 -1.61 -21.62
CA ALA A 126 -3.59 -3.06 -21.43
C ALA A 126 -2.22 -3.69 -21.05
N LYS A 127 -2.23 -4.54 -20.01
CA LYS A 127 -1.08 -5.23 -19.43
C LYS A 127 -0.13 -4.37 -18.58
N ASP A 128 -0.31 -3.05 -18.52
CA ASP A 128 0.46 -2.21 -17.61
C ASP A 128 0.18 -2.54 -16.15
N TYR A 129 1.18 -2.40 -15.33
CA TYR A 129 1.08 -2.55 -13.89
C TYR A 129 2.15 -1.75 -13.14
N ASN A 130 1.86 -1.46 -11.89
CA ASN A 130 2.86 -1.06 -10.90
C ASN A 130 2.76 -1.94 -9.67
N TRP A 131 3.88 -2.07 -8.98
CA TRP A 131 3.96 -2.62 -7.64
C TRP A 131 4.69 -1.64 -6.73
N GLY A 132 4.35 -1.64 -5.48
CA GLY A 132 4.95 -0.74 -4.49
C GLY A 132 4.19 -0.79 -3.17
N MET A 133 4.72 -0.15 -2.16
CA MET A 133 4.05 -0.06 -0.88
C MET A 133 2.95 0.99 -0.90
N ILE A 134 1.92 0.74 -0.12
CA ILE A 134 0.87 1.71 0.18
C ILE A 134 0.75 1.88 1.69
N SER A 135 0.48 3.11 2.14
CA SER A 135 0.29 3.46 3.55
C SER A 135 -1.17 3.84 3.77
N PHE A 136 -1.87 3.09 4.62
CA PHE A 136 -3.27 3.38 4.95
C PHE A 136 -3.43 4.34 6.14
N ASN A 137 -2.32 4.79 6.74
CA ASN A 137 -2.31 5.76 7.83
C ASN A 137 -3.15 5.33 9.04
N LEU A 138 -3.07 4.06 9.38
CA LEU A 138 -3.72 3.44 10.54
C LEU A 138 -2.67 2.77 11.43
N PRO A 139 -2.91 2.65 12.74
CA PRO A 139 -2.05 1.88 13.62
C PRO A 139 -1.95 0.40 13.21
N PRO A 140 -0.86 -0.30 13.53
CA PRO A 140 -0.76 -1.75 13.40
C PRO A 140 -1.93 -2.47 14.09
N GLY A 141 -2.38 -3.59 13.52
CA GLY A 141 -3.50 -4.37 14.04
C GLY A 141 -4.90 -3.81 13.76
N SER A 142 -5.00 -2.66 13.09
CA SER A 142 -6.30 -2.08 12.71
C SER A 142 -6.98 -2.92 11.63
N THR A 143 -8.31 -3.00 11.69
CA THR A 143 -9.14 -3.54 10.60
C THR A 143 -9.90 -2.40 9.93
N PHE A 144 -9.95 -2.40 8.60
CA PHE A 144 -10.59 -1.33 7.84
C PHE A 144 -11.21 -1.86 6.53
N ASP A 145 -12.06 -1.05 5.94
CA ASP A 145 -12.53 -1.23 4.58
C ASP A 145 -11.89 -0.17 3.67
N LEU A 146 -11.56 -0.55 2.45
CA LEU A 146 -11.09 0.38 1.43
C LEU A 146 -12.18 0.60 0.38
N LEU A 147 -12.64 1.84 0.25
CA LEU A 147 -13.41 2.30 -0.90
C LEU A 147 -12.42 2.89 -1.90
N PHE A 148 -12.13 2.17 -2.97
CA PHE A 148 -11.24 2.67 -4.01
C PHE A 148 -12.02 3.04 -5.27
N ARG A 149 -11.51 4.03 -6.00
CA ARG A 149 -12.11 4.57 -7.21
C ARG A 149 -11.10 4.52 -8.34
N TRP A 150 -11.60 4.27 -9.54
CA TRP A 150 -10.82 4.30 -10.77
C TRP A 150 -11.74 4.73 -11.93
N ALA A 151 -11.16 5.00 -13.08
CA ALA A 151 -11.91 5.18 -14.30
C ALA A 151 -11.49 4.14 -15.35
N GLU A 152 -12.46 3.64 -16.08
CA GLU A 152 -12.29 2.81 -17.28
C GLU A 152 -12.74 3.61 -18.49
N ASP A 153 -11.83 3.91 -19.42
CA ASP A 153 -12.10 4.78 -20.58
C ASP A 153 -12.82 6.10 -20.18
N GLY A 154 -12.39 6.70 -19.06
CA GLY A 154 -12.97 7.92 -18.50
C GLY A 154 -14.26 7.73 -17.70
N LYS A 155 -14.84 6.52 -17.64
CA LYS A 155 -16.03 6.24 -16.83
C LYS A 155 -15.65 5.88 -15.40
N GLN A 156 -16.14 6.65 -14.44
CA GLN A 156 -15.88 6.44 -13.02
C GLN A 156 -16.48 5.11 -12.52
N LYS A 157 -15.67 4.39 -11.78
CA LYS A 157 -15.99 3.13 -11.11
C LYS A 157 -15.56 3.19 -9.66
N SER A 158 -16.18 2.39 -8.82
CA SER A 158 -15.77 2.23 -7.42
C SER A 158 -16.05 0.81 -6.93
N ALA A 159 -15.27 0.39 -5.94
CA ALA A 159 -15.50 -0.86 -5.23
C ALA A 159 -15.05 -0.73 -3.78
N ARG A 160 -15.64 -1.55 -2.91
CA ARG A 160 -15.29 -1.62 -1.49
C ARG A 160 -14.71 -2.99 -1.19
N ILE A 161 -13.46 -2.99 -0.73
CA ILE A 161 -12.78 -4.17 -0.19
C ILE A 161 -12.96 -4.13 1.32
N LYS A 162 -13.60 -5.16 1.89
CA LYS A 162 -13.94 -5.21 3.30
C LYS A 162 -12.95 -6.02 4.09
N GLY A 163 -12.76 -5.63 5.36
CA GLY A 163 -12.05 -6.44 6.35
C GLY A 163 -10.57 -6.59 6.05
N ILE A 164 -9.90 -5.55 5.55
CA ILE A 164 -8.45 -5.53 5.40
C ILE A 164 -7.84 -5.33 6.79
N GLU A 165 -6.85 -6.16 7.14
CA GLU A 165 -6.21 -6.13 8.45
C GLU A 165 -4.77 -5.67 8.34
N CYS A 166 -4.41 -4.60 9.04
CA CYS A 166 -3.03 -4.16 9.22
C CYS A 166 -2.25 -5.22 9.99
N ALA A 167 -1.02 -5.51 9.60
CA ALA A 167 -0.16 -6.40 10.36
C ALA A 167 0.01 -5.88 11.80
N PRO A 168 -0.06 -6.74 12.81
CA PRO A 168 0.24 -6.34 14.18
C PRO A 168 1.73 -6.04 14.33
N ASP A 169 2.07 -5.15 15.26
CA ASP A 169 3.46 -4.89 15.65
C ASP A 169 3.90 -5.87 16.73
N VAL A 170 4.28 -7.06 16.29
CA VAL A 170 4.72 -8.15 17.18
C VAL A 170 6.24 -8.24 17.11
N HIS A 171 6.90 -8.07 18.24
CA HIS A 171 8.31 -8.36 18.37
C HIS A 171 8.47 -9.82 18.81
N PRO A 172 9.36 -10.61 18.17
CA PRO A 172 9.65 -11.94 18.66
C PRO A 172 10.18 -11.84 20.10
N ASP A 173 9.57 -12.62 21.01
CA ASP A 173 9.99 -12.62 22.41
C ASP A 173 11.48 -13.05 22.46
N PRO A 174 12.38 -12.26 23.14
CA PRO A 174 13.79 -12.62 23.24
C PRO A 174 14.07 -14.02 23.83
N LYS A 175 13.06 -14.64 24.44
CA LYS A 175 13.16 -15.97 25.03
C LYS A 175 12.90 -17.13 24.05
N GLU A 176 12.31 -16.88 22.89
CA GLU A 176 12.09 -17.93 21.87
C GLU A 176 13.26 -18.12 20.89
N SER A 177 14.26 -17.24 20.92
CA SER A 177 15.44 -17.34 20.06
C SER A 177 16.59 -18.16 20.62
N LEU A 178 16.42 -18.83 21.77
CA LEU A 178 17.42 -19.66 22.47
C LEU A 178 17.00 -21.13 22.61
N GLY A 179 16.14 -21.61 21.74
CA GLY A 179 15.75 -23.01 21.65
C GLY A 179 16.34 -23.69 20.40
#